data_b8df15da96b299b298ae2ac2436bfa1d
#
_entry.id   b8df15da96b299b298ae2ac2436bfa1d
#
_cell.length_a   1.000
_cell.length_b   1.000
_cell.length_c   1.000
_cell.angle_alpha   90.00
_cell.angle_beta   90.00
_cell.angle_gamma   90.00
#
_symmetry.space_group_name_H-M   'P 1'
#
loop_
_entity.id
_entity.type
_entity.pdbx_description
1 polymer ?
#
loop_
_entity_poly.entity_id
_entity_poly.type
_entity_poly.pdbx_seq_one_letter_code
_entity_poly.pdbx_strand_id
1 'polypeptide(L)'
;MPDPRKWASATIHVVSMTPDYDSDPGRWNSWESPRDVHDMVAPELRGPVLDAGCGEGRLASLLSGRIRWAGLDSSRAQLAANPFRPVVRSDMTALPFRDASYAEVTHLWCLYHLDDPVVAIREAKRVLRPGGRYYASTAARDNDPELVPEGYPPTTFDAEEAVAMVAAVFGDVEAERWDGKFFPLSTRDEVRAYCQHNYIPPERAEQAEVPLWLTKRGVLVRARKA
;
A
#
# COMPACT_ATOMS: atom_id res chain seq x y z
N MET A 1 -0.31 -6.88 33.64
CA MET A 1 0.06 -6.01 32.50
C MET A 1 1.51 -6.27 32.17
N PRO A 2 1.87 -6.63 30.94
CA PRO A 2 3.28 -6.76 30.57
C PRO A 2 3.96 -5.41 30.60
N ASP A 3 5.19 -5.38 31.10
CA ASP A 3 6.00 -4.15 31.27
C ASP A 3 6.36 -3.60 29.87
N PRO A 4 5.91 -2.36 29.54
CA PRO A 4 6.18 -1.75 28.23
C PRO A 4 7.67 -1.53 27.95
N ARG A 5 8.52 -1.67 28.96
CA ARG A 5 10.00 -1.54 28.82
C ARG A 5 10.68 -2.78 28.29
N LYS A 6 10.00 -3.92 28.20
CA LYS A 6 10.56 -5.15 27.60
C LYS A 6 10.81 -5.06 26.09
N TRP A 7 10.21 -4.08 25.42
CA TRP A 7 10.37 -3.85 23.99
C TRP A 7 11.39 -2.76 23.65
N ALA A 8 11.89 -2.03 24.66
CA ALA A 8 12.86 -0.95 24.48
C ALA A 8 14.30 -1.43 24.18
N SER A 9 14.58 -2.74 24.17
CA SER A 9 15.88 -3.30 23.80
C SER A 9 15.89 -4.05 22.46
N ALA A 10 14.75 -4.30 21.85
CA ALA A 10 14.71 -4.48 20.42
C ALA A 10 14.88 -3.06 19.84
N THR A 11 16.06 -2.74 19.36
CA THR A 11 16.24 -1.68 18.39
C THR A 11 15.39 -2.12 17.20
N ILE A 12 14.10 -1.76 17.25
CA ILE A 12 13.28 -1.71 16.05
C ILE A 12 13.99 -0.59 15.30
N HIS A 13 14.91 -0.97 14.42
CA HIS A 13 15.22 -0.12 13.33
C HIS A 13 13.84 0.18 12.74
N VAL A 14 13.33 1.38 12.97
CA VAL A 14 12.50 2.02 11.97
C VAL A 14 13.40 1.98 10.76
N VAL A 15 13.28 0.90 10.02
CA VAL A 15 14.00 0.70 8.80
C VAL A 15 13.54 1.91 8.01
N SER A 16 14.46 2.85 7.80
CA SER A 16 14.32 3.76 6.68
C SER A 16 14.10 2.81 5.51
N MET A 17 12.85 2.59 5.15
CA MET A 17 12.41 1.51 4.24
C MET A 17 12.93 1.73 2.81
N THR A 18 13.63 2.83 2.58
CA THR A 18 14.21 3.21 1.31
C THR A 18 15.33 2.32 0.79
N PRO A 19 16.30 1.81 1.58
CA PRO A 19 17.38 0.97 1.02
C PRO A 19 16.93 -0.46 0.71
N ASP A 20 16.14 -1.09 1.57
CA ASP A 20 15.72 -2.48 1.39
C ASP A 20 14.59 -2.63 0.35
N TYR A 21 13.79 -1.58 0.17
CA TYR A 21 12.76 -1.54 -0.86
C TYR A 21 13.34 -1.58 -2.28
N ASP A 22 14.53 -1.03 -2.49
CA ASP A 22 15.24 -1.07 -3.78
C ASP A 22 15.88 -2.43 -4.07
N SER A 23 16.06 -3.30 -3.08
CA SER A 23 16.89 -4.52 -3.21
C SER A 23 16.13 -5.79 -3.59
N ASP A 24 14.80 -5.84 -3.48
CA ASP A 24 14.03 -7.06 -3.68
C ASP A 24 12.78 -6.85 -4.58
N PRO A 25 12.99 -6.72 -5.91
CA PRO A 25 11.89 -6.77 -6.88
C PRO A 25 11.21 -8.14 -6.84
N GLY A 26 9.90 -8.18 -7.04
CA GLY A 26 9.11 -9.43 -6.96
C GLY A 26 8.57 -9.71 -5.55
N ARG A 27 9.10 -9.04 -4.53
CA ARG A 27 8.70 -9.24 -3.14
C ARG A 27 7.20 -8.99 -2.92
N TRP A 28 6.66 -7.94 -3.52
CA TRP A 28 5.29 -7.48 -3.30
C TRP A 28 4.26 -8.14 -4.21
N ASN A 29 4.69 -8.76 -5.31
CA ASN A 29 3.82 -9.44 -6.27
C ASN A 29 3.67 -10.95 -6.02
N SER A 30 4.34 -11.50 -5.01
CA SER A 30 4.34 -12.95 -4.74
C SER A 30 3.07 -13.45 -4.04
N TRP A 31 2.19 -12.54 -3.58
CA TRP A 31 1.03 -12.90 -2.78
C TRP A 31 -0.26 -12.40 -3.41
N GLU A 32 -1.04 -13.30 -3.99
CA GLU A 32 -2.39 -13.00 -4.45
C GLU A 32 -3.36 -13.11 -3.27
N SER A 33 -3.98 -11.98 -2.92
CA SER A 33 -5.09 -11.97 -1.97
C SER A 33 -6.42 -12.14 -2.72
N PRO A 34 -7.37 -12.95 -2.24
CA PRO A 34 -8.71 -13.05 -2.80
C PRO A 34 -9.47 -11.71 -2.83
N ARG A 35 -9.00 -10.71 -2.10
CA ARG A 35 -9.47 -9.33 -2.13
C ARG A 35 -8.30 -8.38 -2.34
N ASP A 36 -7.62 -8.50 -3.48
CA ASP A 36 -6.61 -7.54 -3.88
C ASP A 36 -7.28 -6.20 -4.20
N VAL A 37 -6.81 -5.15 -3.55
CA VAL A 37 -7.30 -3.79 -3.75
C VAL A 37 -7.13 -3.31 -5.19
N HIS A 38 -6.11 -3.80 -5.90
CA HIS A 38 -5.92 -3.48 -7.32
C HIS A 38 -7.06 -4.03 -8.17
N ASP A 39 -7.54 -5.25 -7.87
CA ASP A 39 -8.69 -5.86 -8.53
C ASP A 39 -10.01 -5.13 -8.21
N MET A 40 -10.11 -4.51 -7.02
CA MET A 40 -11.27 -3.67 -6.67
C MET A 40 -11.25 -2.34 -7.43
N VAL A 41 -10.09 -1.71 -7.59
CA VAL A 41 -9.95 -0.37 -8.19
C VAL A 41 -9.92 -0.42 -9.72
N ALA A 42 -9.24 -1.39 -10.33
CA ALA A 42 -9.05 -1.46 -11.78
C ALA A 42 -10.36 -1.37 -12.59
N PRO A 43 -11.49 -2.02 -12.22
CA PRO A 43 -12.75 -1.91 -12.94
C PRO A 43 -13.39 -0.51 -12.90
N GLU A 44 -13.01 0.31 -11.93
CA GLU A 44 -13.54 1.67 -11.77
C GLU A 44 -12.82 2.69 -12.65
N LEU A 45 -11.57 2.42 -13.05
CA LEU A 45 -10.73 3.37 -13.75
C LEU A 45 -11.14 3.55 -15.21
N ARG A 46 -11.02 4.78 -15.70
CA ARG A 46 -11.36 5.18 -17.08
C ARG A 46 -10.21 5.92 -17.77
N GLY A 47 -9.26 6.47 -17.00
CA GLY A 47 -8.05 7.15 -17.45
C GLY A 47 -8.27 8.57 -17.99
N PRO A 48 -7.20 9.35 -18.09
CA PRO A 48 -5.81 8.96 -17.80
C PRO A 48 -5.57 8.75 -16.31
N VAL A 49 -4.90 7.65 -15.97
CA VAL A 49 -4.57 7.23 -14.61
C VAL A 49 -3.11 7.56 -14.30
N LEU A 50 -2.83 8.14 -13.13
CA LEU A 50 -1.52 8.15 -12.51
C LEU A 50 -1.52 7.15 -11.35
N ASP A 51 -0.66 6.16 -11.44
CA ASP A 51 -0.41 5.16 -10.40
C ASP A 51 0.87 5.55 -9.67
N ALA A 52 0.74 6.25 -8.55
CA ALA A 52 1.86 6.75 -7.77
C ALA A 52 2.20 5.75 -6.65
N GLY A 53 3.43 5.24 -6.67
CA GLY A 53 3.84 4.04 -5.95
C GLY A 53 3.50 2.78 -6.77
N CYS A 54 3.73 2.83 -8.09
CA CYS A 54 3.28 1.77 -9.01
C CYS A 54 4.08 0.46 -8.90
N GLY A 55 5.22 0.47 -8.22
CA GLY A 55 6.09 -0.70 -8.09
C GLY A 55 6.33 -1.39 -9.42
N GLU A 56 6.19 -2.71 -9.43
CA GLU A 56 6.35 -3.58 -10.60
C GLU A 56 5.14 -3.56 -11.56
N GLY A 57 4.13 -2.72 -11.31
CA GLY A 57 3.01 -2.51 -12.24
C GLY A 57 1.81 -3.44 -12.03
N ARG A 58 1.52 -3.86 -10.80
CA ARG A 58 0.35 -4.72 -10.50
C ARG A 58 -0.94 -4.10 -11.03
N LEU A 59 -1.21 -2.81 -10.77
CA LEU A 59 -2.39 -2.15 -11.30
C LEU A 59 -2.39 -2.14 -12.84
N ALA A 60 -1.27 -1.79 -13.46
CA ALA A 60 -1.14 -1.75 -14.91
C ALA A 60 -1.46 -3.10 -15.58
N SER A 61 -1.11 -4.22 -14.94
CA SER A 61 -1.40 -5.56 -15.46
C SER A 61 -2.89 -5.88 -15.55
N LEU A 62 -3.70 -5.23 -14.72
CA LEU A 62 -5.16 -5.38 -14.69
C LEU A 62 -5.88 -4.41 -15.63
N LEU A 63 -5.19 -3.34 -16.06
CA LEU A 63 -5.77 -2.39 -17.01
C LEU A 63 -5.65 -2.95 -18.42
N SER A 64 -6.77 -3.26 -19.05
CA SER A 64 -6.77 -3.61 -20.45
C SER A 64 -6.19 -2.45 -21.25
N GLY A 65 -5.16 -2.57 -22.03
CA GLY A 65 -4.41 -1.51 -22.75
C GLY A 65 -5.23 -0.37 -23.43
N ARG A 66 -6.52 -0.30 -23.15
CA ARG A 66 -7.47 0.75 -23.54
C ARG A 66 -7.42 1.98 -22.65
N ILE A 67 -6.92 1.85 -21.41
CA ILE A 67 -6.85 2.94 -20.43
C ILE A 67 -5.45 3.55 -20.48
N ARG A 68 -5.36 4.86 -20.71
CA ARG A 68 -4.09 5.58 -20.59
C ARG A 68 -3.65 5.57 -19.12
N TRP A 69 -2.49 5.00 -18.88
CA TRP A 69 -1.88 4.84 -17.57
C TRP A 69 -0.46 5.39 -17.60
N ALA A 70 0.00 5.93 -16.47
CA ALA A 70 1.39 6.26 -16.21
C ALA A 70 1.72 5.83 -14.78
N GLY A 71 2.84 5.14 -14.59
CA GLY A 71 3.34 4.77 -13.28
C GLY A 71 4.39 5.74 -12.78
N LEU A 72 4.44 5.93 -11.45
CA LEU A 72 5.50 6.66 -10.78
C LEU A 72 5.94 5.87 -9.55
N ASP A 73 7.25 5.74 -9.36
CA ASP A 73 7.83 5.15 -8.16
C ASP A 73 9.20 5.80 -7.86
N SER A 74 9.62 5.80 -6.61
CA SER A 74 10.95 6.27 -6.21
C SER A 74 12.00 5.19 -6.39
N SER A 75 11.62 3.90 -6.32
CA SER A 75 12.49 2.76 -6.42
C SER A 75 12.92 2.48 -7.86
N ARG A 76 14.23 2.56 -8.10
CA ARG A 76 14.81 2.18 -9.39
C ARG A 76 14.62 0.69 -9.69
N ALA A 77 14.73 -0.16 -8.67
CA ALA A 77 14.65 -1.61 -8.83
C ALA A 77 13.23 -2.03 -9.21
N GLN A 78 12.21 -1.48 -8.53
CA GLN A 78 10.81 -1.71 -8.84
C GLN A 78 10.46 -1.28 -10.27
N LEU A 79 10.89 -0.08 -10.68
CA LEU A 79 10.67 0.40 -12.04
C LEU A 79 11.42 -0.39 -13.12
N ALA A 80 12.59 -0.95 -12.78
CA ALA A 80 13.32 -1.82 -13.70
C ALA A 80 12.60 -3.16 -13.93
N ALA A 81 11.95 -3.69 -12.90
CA ALA A 81 11.14 -4.91 -12.96
C ALA A 81 9.75 -4.68 -13.59
N ASN A 82 9.26 -3.44 -13.61
CA ASN A 82 7.96 -3.09 -14.18
C ASN A 82 7.99 -3.21 -15.71
N PRO A 83 7.18 -4.09 -16.35
CA PRO A 83 7.17 -4.25 -17.80
C PRO A 83 6.33 -3.20 -18.52
N PHE A 84 5.51 -2.42 -17.81
CA PHE A 84 4.58 -1.46 -18.38
C PHE A 84 5.21 -0.07 -18.55
N ARG A 85 4.71 0.70 -19.52
CA ARG A 85 5.20 2.04 -19.84
C ARG A 85 4.04 2.98 -20.16
N PRO A 86 4.12 4.29 -19.90
CA PRO A 86 5.32 4.98 -19.37
C PRO A 86 5.44 4.84 -17.84
N VAL A 87 6.69 4.83 -17.34
CA VAL A 87 6.99 4.97 -15.90
C VAL A 87 7.99 6.11 -15.67
N VAL A 88 7.86 6.78 -14.52
CA VAL A 88 8.71 7.91 -14.12
C VAL A 88 9.30 7.62 -12.75
N ARG A 89 10.61 7.76 -12.59
CA ARG A 89 11.24 7.73 -11.27
C ARG A 89 11.12 9.10 -10.63
N SER A 90 10.33 9.22 -9.56
CA SER A 90 10.15 10.48 -8.82
C SER A 90 9.59 10.20 -7.43
N ASP A 91 9.64 11.23 -6.58
CA ASP A 91 8.98 11.25 -5.29
C ASP A 91 7.50 11.63 -5.46
N MET A 92 6.60 10.87 -4.83
CA MET A 92 5.16 11.14 -4.87
C MET A 92 4.76 12.37 -4.05
N THR A 93 5.64 12.88 -3.19
CA THR A 93 5.46 14.15 -2.46
C THR A 93 5.75 15.40 -3.33
N ALA A 94 6.31 15.21 -4.54
CA ALA A 94 6.64 16.27 -5.49
C ALA A 94 6.44 15.76 -6.93
N LEU A 95 5.19 15.55 -7.33
CA LEU A 95 4.82 14.94 -8.61
C LEU A 95 5.29 15.81 -9.81
N PRO A 96 6.06 15.26 -10.76
CA PRO A 96 6.62 16.03 -11.90
C PRO A 96 5.59 16.24 -13.02
N PHE A 97 4.34 16.44 -12.66
CA PHE A 97 3.23 16.61 -13.59
C PHE A 97 2.54 17.95 -13.36
N ARG A 98 1.96 18.48 -14.42
CA ARG A 98 1.18 19.74 -14.36
C ARG A 98 -0.12 19.51 -13.58
N ASP A 99 -0.66 20.59 -13.03
CA ASP A 99 -2.00 20.59 -12.44
C ASP A 99 -3.04 20.07 -13.43
N ALA A 100 -4.06 19.41 -12.91
CA ALA A 100 -5.20 18.93 -13.69
C ALA A 100 -4.83 18.06 -14.91
N SER A 101 -3.79 17.22 -14.80
CA SER A 101 -3.33 16.34 -15.89
C SER A 101 -4.07 15.00 -15.95
N TYR A 102 -4.52 14.49 -14.81
CA TYR A 102 -5.08 13.15 -14.67
C TYR A 102 -6.55 13.15 -14.30
N ALA A 103 -7.27 12.13 -14.74
CA ALA A 103 -8.65 11.88 -14.34
C ALA A 103 -8.72 11.04 -13.07
N GLU A 104 -7.74 10.19 -12.87
CA GLU A 104 -7.61 9.34 -11.69
C GLU A 104 -6.17 9.32 -11.19
N VAL A 105 -6.01 9.27 -9.84
CA VAL A 105 -4.74 9.04 -9.16
C VAL A 105 -4.92 7.95 -8.12
N THR A 106 -3.99 7.00 -8.10
CA THR A 106 -3.97 5.91 -7.12
C THR A 106 -2.73 5.96 -6.25
N HIS A 107 -2.90 5.72 -4.93
CA HIS A 107 -1.88 5.42 -3.96
C HIS A 107 -2.27 4.11 -3.25
N LEU A 108 -1.92 2.98 -3.85
CA LEU A 108 -2.28 1.66 -3.33
C LEU A 108 -1.09 1.03 -2.63
N TRP A 109 -1.21 0.77 -1.33
CA TRP A 109 -0.16 0.12 -0.51
C TRP A 109 1.19 0.88 -0.50
N CYS A 110 1.20 2.22 -0.48
CA CYS A 110 2.46 2.96 -0.59
C CYS A 110 2.59 4.17 0.36
N LEU A 111 1.50 4.79 0.80
CA LEU A 111 1.57 6.02 1.59
C LEU A 111 2.24 5.85 2.96
N TYR A 112 2.17 4.69 3.56
CA TYR A 112 2.82 4.39 4.84
C TYR A 112 4.36 4.33 4.77
N HIS A 113 4.94 4.48 3.59
CA HIS A 113 6.39 4.65 3.41
C HIS A 113 6.85 6.11 3.56
N LEU A 114 5.93 7.05 3.68
CA LEU A 114 6.22 8.47 3.80
C LEU A 114 6.17 8.94 5.25
N ASP A 115 7.02 9.87 5.63
CA ASP A 115 6.96 10.52 6.94
C ASP A 115 5.69 11.38 7.08
N ASP A 116 5.27 12.07 6.01
CA ASP A 116 4.02 12.84 5.93
C ASP A 116 3.21 12.46 4.68
N PRO A 117 2.28 11.50 4.80
CA PRO A 117 1.41 11.07 3.69
C PRO A 117 0.53 12.18 3.13
N VAL A 118 0.18 13.19 3.94
CA VAL A 118 -0.73 14.28 3.54
C VAL A 118 -0.11 15.11 2.41
N VAL A 119 1.21 15.23 2.35
CA VAL A 119 1.91 15.93 1.26
C VAL A 119 1.64 15.24 -0.09
N ALA A 120 1.78 13.91 -0.15
CA ALA A 120 1.50 13.14 -1.36
C ALA A 120 0.01 13.20 -1.74
N ILE A 121 -0.89 13.16 -0.76
CA ILE A 121 -2.34 13.29 -1.00
C ILE A 121 -2.68 14.67 -1.60
N ARG A 122 -2.02 15.75 -1.15
CA ARG A 122 -2.18 17.10 -1.74
C ARG A 122 -1.65 17.16 -3.16
N GLU A 123 -0.51 16.54 -3.45
CA GLU A 123 0.04 16.45 -4.79
C GLU A 123 -0.89 15.67 -5.73
N ALA A 124 -1.47 14.55 -5.26
CA ALA A 124 -2.49 13.83 -6.00
C ALA A 124 -3.68 14.73 -6.34
N LYS A 125 -4.19 15.49 -5.36
CA LYS A 125 -5.28 16.45 -5.61
C LYS A 125 -4.87 17.54 -6.61
N ARG A 126 -3.63 18.03 -6.55
CA ARG A 126 -3.12 19.05 -7.48
C ARG A 126 -3.19 18.56 -8.92
N VAL A 127 -2.66 17.36 -9.18
CA VAL A 127 -2.57 16.81 -10.55
C VAL A 127 -3.90 16.26 -11.07
N LEU A 128 -4.88 16.00 -10.21
CA LEU A 128 -6.23 15.62 -10.60
C LEU A 128 -6.96 16.78 -11.29
N ARG A 129 -7.73 16.46 -12.32
CA ARG A 129 -8.70 17.37 -12.95
C ARG A 129 -9.85 17.66 -12.00
N PRO A 130 -10.57 18.79 -12.16
CA PRO A 130 -11.88 18.95 -11.53
C PRO A 130 -12.78 17.74 -11.82
N GLY A 131 -13.46 17.22 -10.80
CA GLY A 131 -14.25 15.98 -10.90
C GLY A 131 -13.43 14.68 -10.95
N GLY A 132 -12.10 14.75 -10.96
CA GLY A 132 -11.20 13.59 -10.97
C GLY A 132 -11.28 12.78 -9.68
N ARG A 133 -10.94 11.50 -9.74
CA ARG A 133 -11.08 10.54 -8.65
C ARG A 133 -9.73 10.15 -8.07
N TYR A 134 -9.71 10.01 -6.76
CA TYR A 134 -8.57 9.58 -5.98
C TYR A 134 -8.86 8.28 -5.24
N TYR A 135 -7.87 7.40 -5.18
CA TYR A 135 -7.92 6.12 -4.50
C TYR A 135 -6.69 5.94 -3.62
N ALA A 136 -6.89 5.57 -2.36
CA ALA A 136 -5.80 5.20 -1.46
C ALA A 136 -6.17 3.98 -0.65
N SER A 137 -5.20 3.10 -0.41
CA SER A 137 -5.42 1.90 0.40
C SER A 137 -4.30 1.66 1.39
N THR A 138 -4.66 1.07 2.52
CA THR A 138 -3.72 0.66 3.56
C THR A 138 -4.31 -0.42 4.46
N ALA A 139 -3.44 -1.10 5.22
CA ALA A 139 -3.80 -2.04 6.26
C ALA A 139 -4.23 -1.33 7.55
N ALA A 140 -5.00 -2.02 8.39
CA ALA A 140 -5.23 -1.64 9.77
C ALA A 140 -4.05 -2.05 10.66
N ARG A 141 -3.90 -1.40 11.81
CA ARG A 141 -2.85 -1.71 12.80
C ARG A 141 -2.92 -3.13 13.33
N ASP A 142 -4.12 -3.67 13.39
CA ASP A 142 -4.38 -5.05 13.82
C ASP A 142 -4.59 -6.02 12.64
N ASN A 143 -4.01 -5.71 11.48
CA ASN A 143 -3.94 -6.63 10.34
C ASN A 143 -3.01 -7.79 10.69
N ASP A 144 -3.36 -9.01 10.27
CA ASP A 144 -2.61 -10.25 10.54
C ASP A 144 -2.38 -10.55 12.04
N PRO A 145 -3.41 -10.46 12.92
CA PRO A 145 -3.24 -10.63 14.36
C PRO A 145 -2.69 -12.00 14.76
N GLU A 146 -2.78 -12.98 13.88
CA GLU A 146 -2.21 -14.32 14.09
C GLU A 146 -0.67 -14.31 14.10
N LEU A 147 -0.06 -13.36 13.41
CA LEU A 147 1.39 -13.24 13.26
C LEU A 147 1.96 -11.95 13.83
N VAL A 148 1.26 -10.85 13.68
CA VAL A 148 1.71 -9.53 14.17
C VAL A 148 1.49 -9.46 15.69
N PRO A 149 2.53 -9.12 16.49
CA PRO A 149 2.38 -8.97 17.93
C PRO A 149 1.41 -7.85 18.30
N GLU A 150 0.65 -8.04 19.40
CA GLU A 150 -0.12 -6.96 19.99
C GLU A 150 0.79 -5.77 20.37
N GLY A 151 0.38 -4.55 20.03
CA GLY A 151 1.17 -3.33 20.28
C GLY A 151 2.29 -3.10 19.25
N TYR A 152 2.24 -3.76 18.09
CA TYR A 152 3.13 -3.42 16.98
C TYR A 152 2.98 -1.94 16.62
N PRO A 153 4.09 -1.23 16.38
CA PRO A 153 4.02 0.21 16.18
C PRO A 153 3.18 0.57 14.94
N PRO A 154 2.36 1.64 15.04
CA PRO A 154 1.58 2.12 13.90
C PRO A 154 2.50 2.61 12.78
N THR A 155 2.01 2.57 11.56
CA THR A 155 2.64 3.25 10.43
C THR A 155 2.18 4.72 10.37
N THR A 156 2.69 5.47 9.41
CA THR A 156 2.27 6.87 9.19
C THR A 156 0.92 6.98 8.46
N PHE A 157 0.40 5.85 7.92
CA PHE A 157 -0.86 5.81 7.18
C PHE A 157 -1.57 4.46 7.40
N ASP A 158 -2.18 4.30 8.56
CA ASP A 158 -2.99 3.12 8.91
C ASP A 158 -4.47 3.34 8.59
N ALA A 159 -5.25 2.26 8.50
CA ALA A 159 -6.67 2.32 8.17
C ALA A 159 -7.50 3.15 9.18
N GLU A 160 -7.01 3.31 10.40
CA GLU A 160 -7.62 4.10 11.46
C GLU A 160 -7.60 5.60 11.15
N GLU A 161 -6.51 6.13 10.57
CA GLU A 161 -6.32 7.54 10.24
C GLU A 161 -6.52 7.86 8.77
N ALA A 162 -6.37 6.88 7.87
CA ALA A 162 -6.37 7.09 6.42
C ALA A 162 -7.59 7.89 5.92
N VAL A 163 -8.78 7.56 6.44
CA VAL A 163 -10.03 8.24 6.06
C VAL A 163 -9.98 9.72 6.43
N ALA A 164 -9.53 10.04 7.66
CA ALA A 164 -9.42 11.42 8.13
C ALA A 164 -8.36 12.20 7.37
N MET A 165 -7.21 11.58 7.06
CA MET A 165 -6.14 12.23 6.30
C MET A 165 -6.58 12.57 4.87
N VAL A 166 -7.27 11.65 4.19
CA VAL A 166 -7.80 11.91 2.84
C VAL A 166 -8.90 12.96 2.90
N ALA A 167 -9.82 12.87 3.87
CA ALA A 167 -10.90 13.85 4.05
C ALA A 167 -10.38 15.25 4.36
N ALA A 168 -9.29 15.39 5.11
CA ALA A 168 -8.65 16.69 5.37
C ALA A 168 -8.19 17.40 4.09
N VAL A 169 -7.90 16.65 3.03
CA VAL A 169 -7.47 17.20 1.75
C VAL A 169 -8.63 17.34 0.77
N PHE A 170 -9.46 16.31 0.65
CA PHE A 170 -10.50 16.24 -0.40
C PHE A 170 -11.89 16.73 0.07
N GLY A 171 -12.18 16.68 1.36
CA GLY A 171 -13.52 16.87 1.92
C GLY A 171 -14.24 15.54 2.05
N ASP A 172 -15.33 15.37 1.32
CA ASP A 172 -16.11 14.14 1.35
C ASP A 172 -15.35 12.94 0.76
N VAL A 173 -15.40 11.82 1.48
CA VAL A 173 -14.74 10.57 1.09
C VAL A 173 -15.67 9.38 1.31
N GLU A 174 -15.49 8.36 0.51
CA GLU A 174 -16.09 7.05 0.67
C GLU A 174 -15.01 6.07 1.16
N ALA A 175 -15.33 5.26 2.16
CA ALA A 175 -14.41 4.28 2.74
C ALA A 175 -15.02 2.88 2.68
N GLU A 176 -14.33 1.96 2.01
CA GLU A 176 -14.66 0.54 1.99
C GLU A 176 -13.66 -0.19 2.86
N ARG A 177 -14.15 -0.79 3.97
CA ARG A 177 -13.32 -1.55 4.91
C ARG A 177 -13.51 -3.04 4.72
N TRP A 178 -12.47 -3.80 5.01
CA TRP A 178 -12.54 -5.25 5.08
C TRP A 178 -11.98 -5.75 6.41
N ASP A 179 -12.58 -6.83 6.91
CA ASP A 179 -12.14 -7.59 8.06
C ASP A 179 -12.56 -9.05 7.84
N GLY A 180 -11.60 -9.95 7.75
CA GLY A 180 -11.93 -11.36 7.53
C GLY A 180 -10.73 -12.26 7.32
N LYS A 181 -10.95 -13.55 7.58
CA LYS A 181 -9.98 -14.62 7.34
C LYS A 181 -10.09 -15.11 5.90
N PHE A 182 -9.24 -14.62 5.04
CA PHE A 182 -9.27 -15.01 3.62
C PHE A 182 -7.90 -15.20 2.96
N PHE A 183 -6.84 -15.22 3.76
CA PHE A 183 -5.50 -15.43 3.22
C PHE A 183 -4.86 -16.67 3.84
N PRO A 184 -4.85 -17.83 3.13
CA PRO A 184 -4.30 -19.07 3.66
C PRO A 184 -2.79 -19.16 3.47
N LEU A 185 -2.10 -19.65 4.50
CA LEU A 185 -0.72 -20.11 4.46
C LEU A 185 -0.73 -21.60 4.83
N SER A 186 -0.48 -22.46 3.85
CA SER A 186 -0.70 -23.90 3.98
C SER A 186 0.45 -24.62 4.65
N THR A 187 1.67 -24.06 4.54
CA THR A 187 2.90 -24.67 5.02
C THR A 187 3.70 -23.74 5.93
N ARG A 188 4.59 -24.32 6.74
CA ARG A 188 5.52 -23.57 7.58
C ARG A 188 6.44 -22.64 6.76
N ASP A 189 6.86 -23.10 5.61
CA ASP A 189 7.74 -22.32 4.74
C ASP A 189 7.02 -21.11 4.14
N GLU A 190 5.73 -21.23 3.82
CA GLU A 190 4.91 -20.08 3.43
C GLU A 190 4.75 -19.07 4.58
N VAL A 191 4.56 -19.55 5.83
CA VAL A 191 4.50 -18.64 6.99
C VAL A 191 5.84 -17.94 7.21
N ARG A 192 6.97 -18.64 7.09
CA ARG A 192 8.32 -18.03 7.18
C ARG A 192 8.53 -16.97 6.12
N ALA A 193 8.22 -17.30 4.86
CA ALA A 193 8.33 -16.37 3.75
C ALA A 193 7.44 -15.15 3.96
N TYR A 194 6.22 -15.35 4.44
CA TYR A 194 5.28 -14.27 4.76
C TYR A 194 5.82 -13.35 5.87
N CYS A 195 6.33 -13.92 6.97
CA CYS A 195 6.92 -13.15 8.06
C CYS A 195 8.13 -12.34 7.58
N GLN A 196 9.03 -12.95 6.81
CA GLN A 196 10.19 -12.26 6.24
C GLN A 196 9.78 -11.11 5.33
N HIS A 197 8.77 -11.34 4.48
CA HIS A 197 8.24 -10.34 3.55
C HIS A 197 7.66 -9.12 4.27
N ASN A 198 6.91 -9.35 5.35
CA ASN A 198 6.20 -8.31 6.09
C ASN A 198 6.96 -7.81 7.32
N TYR A 199 8.26 -8.12 7.45
CA TYR A 199 9.12 -7.74 8.59
C TYR A 199 8.57 -8.20 9.96
N ILE A 200 7.78 -9.26 9.97
CA ILE A 200 7.28 -9.90 11.18
C ILE A 200 8.43 -10.73 11.80
N PRO A 201 8.63 -10.69 13.12
CA PRO A 201 9.67 -11.46 13.78
C PRO A 201 9.63 -12.95 13.40
N PRO A 202 10.77 -13.58 13.01
CA PRO A 202 10.79 -14.95 12.48
C PRO A 202 10.29 -15.99 13.48
N GLU A 203 10.44 -15.75 14.78
CA GLU A 203 9.90 -16.63 15.84
C GLU A 203 8.39 -16.79 15.78
N ARG A 204 7.68 -15.82 15.23
CA ARG A 204 6.22 -15.90 15.03
C ARG A 204 5.85 -16.98 14.02
N ALA A 205 6.69 -17.16 12.99
CA ALA A 205 6.50 -18.24 12.04
C ALA A 205 6.66 -19.62 12.67
N GLU A 206 7.62 -19.78 13.60
CA GLU A 206 7.84 -21.06 14.26
C GLU A 206 6.75 -21.42 15.26
N GLN A 207 6.10 -20.41 15.84
CA GLN A 207 5.00 -20.60 16.82
C GLN A 207 3.63 -20.80 16.16
N ALA A 208 3.48 -20.40 14.92
CA ALA A 208 2.19 -20.49 14.24
C ALA A 208 1.78 -21.95 13.96
N GLU A 209 0.52 -22.29 14.09
CA GLU A 209 -0.04 -23.55 13.61
C GLU A 209 -0.33 -23.47 12.10
N VAL A 210 -0.12 -24.57 11.37
CA VAL A 210 -0.42 -24.65 9.94
C VAL A 210 -1.45 -25.75 9.67
N PRO A 211 -2.40 -25.58 8.74
CA PRO A 211 -2.57 -24.41 7.89
C PRO A 211 -3.05 -23.17 8.68
N LEU A 212 -2.47 -22.01 8.40
CA LEU A 212 -2.80 -20.75 9.02
C LEU A 212 -3.68 -19.90 8.09
N TRP A 213 -4.80 -19.41 8.61
CA TRP A 213 -5.63 -18.43 7.91
C TRP A 213 -5.41 -17.06 8.53
N LEU A 214 -4.89 -16.12 7.73
CA LEU A 214 -4.65 -14.75 8.18
C LEU A 214 -5.93 -13.92 8.10
N THR A 215 -6.15 -13.15 9.15
CA THR A 215 -7.18 -12.12 9.21
C THR A 215 -6.66 -10.85 8.58
N LYS A 216 -7.16 -10.51 7.40
CA LYS A 216 -6.78 -9.28 6.69
C LYS A 216 -7.77 -8.18 7.03
N ARG A 217 -7.22 -7.03 7.47
CA ARG A 217 -7.97 -5.81 7.80
C ARG A 217 -7.36 -4.62 7.09
N GLY A 218 -8.21 -3.74 6.59
CA GLY A 218 -7.74 -2.54 5.92
C GLY A 218 -8.86 -1.68 5.37
N VAL A 219 -8.49 -0.69 4.58
CA VAL A 219 -9.41 0.27 3.98
C VAL A 219 -8.98 0.67 2.58
N LEU A 220 -9.96 0.81 1.69
CA LEU A 220 -9.86 1.55 0.44
C LEU A 220 -10.66 2.83 0.61
N VAL A 221 -9.99 3.97 0.45
CA VAL A 221 -10.59 5.31 0.51
C VAL A 221 -10.71 5.84 -0.90
N ARG A 222 -11.91 6.31 -1.25
CA ARG A 222 -12.21 6.98 -2.51
C ARG A 222 -12.56 8.43 -2.24
N ALA A 223 -12.05 9.33 -3.06
CA ALA A 223 -12.36 10.75 -2.99
C ALA A 223 -12.54 11.34 -4.38
N ARG A 224 -13.17 12.52 -4.45
CA ARG A 224 -13.32 13.27 -5.69
C ARG A 224 -12.82 14.69 -5.51
N LYS A 225 -12.08 15.19 -6.49
CA LYS A 225 -11.71 16.61 -6.53
C LYS A 225 -12.91 17.43 -6.97
N ALA A 226 -13.35 18.37 -6.11
CA ALA A 226 -14.33 19.38 -6.47
C ALA A 226 -13.85 20.26 -7.62
#